data_2f5c7e1e4357022a35ab3d47d6be2d93
#
_entry.id   2f5c7e1e4357022a35ab3d47d6be2d93
#
_cell.length_a   1.000
_cell.length_b   1.000
_cell.length_c   1.000
_cell.angle_alpha   90.00
_cell.angle_beta   90.00
_cell.angle_gamma   90.00
#
_symmetry.space_group_name_H-M   'P 1'
#
loop_
_entity.id
_entity.type
_entity.pdbx_description
1 polymer ?
#
loop_
_entity_poly.entity_id
_entity_poly.type
_entity_poly.pdbx_seq_one_letter_code
_entity_poly.pdbx_strand_id
1 'polypeptide(L)'
;MSSESIVKNSQWRLVEVGRVVLVKKGPSAGKLAAIVEIIDQSRVLIDGPETGVPRQSANLGHVVLTPLTFALPRGSRTSVVAKKWTSAGVAEKWAASSWAKKIAQRERRAALSDFERFQVMVLKKQKRYAVKKAVAKA
;
A
#
# COMPACT_ATOMS: atom_id res chain seq x y z
N MET A 1 19.84 -9.43 40.50
CA MET A 1 18.67 -9.45 39.59
C MET A 1 19.17 -9.37 38.15
N SER A 2 19.06 -10.46 37.42
CA SER A 2 19.37 -10.44 35.99
C SER A 2 18.24 -9.69 35.28
N SER A 3 18.56 -8.53 34.66
CA SER A 3 17.64 -7.87 33.79
C SER A 3 17.43 -8.73 32.56
N GLU A 4 16.27 -9.35 32.44
CA GLU A 4 15.89 -10.02 31.21
C GLU A 4 15.88 -9.00 30.10
N SER A 5 16.77 -9.15 29.13
CA SER A 5 16.79 -8.32 27.94
C SER A 5 15.58 -8.68 27.09
N ILE A 6 14.60 -7.78 27.04
CA ILE A 6 13.44 -7.94 26.16
C ILE A 6 13.93 -7.75 24.72
N VAL A 7 14.08 -8.85 24.00
CA VAL A 7 14.39 -8.82 22.57
C VAL A 7 13.13 -8.34 21.83
N LYS A 8 13.15 -7.12 21.34
CA LYS A 8 12.08 -6.62 20.47
C LYS A 8 12.24 -7.25 19.09
N ASN A 9 11.23 -7.95 18.63
CA ASN A 9 11.19 -8.47 17.27
C ASN A 9 11.31 -7.32 16.27
N SER A 10 12.09 -7.55 15.23
CA SER A 10 12.21 -6.60 14.13
C SER A 10 10.84 -6.35 13.49
N GLN A 11 10.50 -5.09 13.23
CA GLN A 11 9.28 -4.69 12.50
C GLN A 11 9.54 -4.55 10.99
N TRP A 12 10.62 -5.10 10.50
CA TRP A 12 10.94 -5.06 9.09
C TRP A 12 9.90 -5.85 8.29
N ARG A 13 9.61 -5.32 7.12
CA ARG A 13 8.76 -6.01 6.16
C ARG A 13 9.58 -7.10 5.50
N LEU A 14 9.15 -8.34 5.65
CA LEU A 14 9.84 -9.49 5.10
C LEU A 14 9.17 -9.96 3.81
N VAL A 15 9.99 -10.51 2.91
CA VAL A 15 9.48 -11.24 1.74
C VAL A 15 9.01 -12.61 2.22
N GLU A 16 7.71 -12.78 2.27
CA GLU A 16 7.07 -14.01 2.76
C GLU A 16 5.78 -14.30 2.00
N VAL A 17 5.33 -15.54 2.04
CA VAL A 17 4.05 -15.92 1.44
C VAL A 17 2.91 -15.26 2.21
N GLY A 18 1.99 -14.61 1.49
CA GLY A 18 0.90 -13.85 2.09
C GLY A 18 1.22 -12.37 2.34
N ARG A 19 2.41 -11.93 1.99
CA ARG A 19 2.75 -10.50 2.00
C ARG A 19 2.05 -9.80 0.85
N VAL A 20 1.38 -8.69 1.14
CA VAL A 20 0.80 -7.82 0.12
C VAL A 20 1.88 -6.89 -0.43
N VAL A 21 1.98 -6.80 -1.73
CA VAL A 21 2.96 -5.96 -2.43
C VAL A 21 2.27 -4.97 -3.35
N LEU A 22 2.87 -3.80 -3.52
CA LEU A 22 2.43 -2.80 -4.49
C LEU A 22 3.34 -2.90 -5.72
N VAL A 23 2.76 -3.15 -6.89
CA VAL A 23 3.51 -3.23 -8.14
C VAL A 23 3.88 -1.81 -8.59
N LYS A 24 5.18 -1.59 -8.86
CA LYS A 24 5.71 -0.28 -9.28
C LYS A 24 5.86 -0.15 -10.79
N LYS A 25 6.22 -1.24 -11.48
CA LYS A 25 6.58 -1.24 -12.89
C LYS A 25 5.76 -2.26 -13.66
N GLY A 26 5.57 -1.97 -14.94
CA GLY A 26 4.85 -2.83 -15.85
C GLY A 26 3.37 -2.45 -16.02
N PRO A 27 2.60 -3.26 -16.75
CA PRO A 27 1.19 -2.96 -17.05
C PRO A 27 0.28 -2.95 -15.82
N SER A 28 0.71 -3.61 -14.74
CA SER A 28 -0.04 -3.67 -13.46
C SER A 28 0.47 -2.65 -12.43
N ALA A 29 1.25 -1.65 -12.85
CA ALA A 29 1.78 -0.63 -11.94
C ALA A 29 0.66 0.09 -11.16
N GLY A 30 0.90 0.31 -9.87
CA GLY A 30 -0.06 0.94 -8.97
C GLY A 30 -1.10 0.02 -8.37
N LYS A 31 -1.08 -1.27 -8.70
CA LYS A 31 -2.01 -2.27 -8.17
C LYS A 31 -1.36 -3.12 -7.09
N LEU A 32 -2.19 -3.62 -6.17
CA LEU A 32 -1.76 -4.55 -5.13
C LEU A 32 -1.79 -6.00 -5.63
N ALA A 33 -0.90 -6.80 -5.11
CA ALA A 33 -0.89 -8.25 -5.33
C ALA A 33 -0.41 -8.95 -4.06
N ALA A 34 -0.61 -10.25 -3.97
CA ALA A 34 -0.11 -11.06 -2.86
C ALA A 34 1.03 -11.96 -3.34
N ILE A 35 2.04 -12.15 -2.52
CA ILE A 35 3.10 -13.12 -2.77
C ILE A 35 2.53 -14.50 -2.49
N VAL A 36 2.46 -15.34 -3.52
CA VAL A 36 1.96 -16.72 -3.43
C VAL A 36 3.10 -17.69 -3.17
N GLU A 37 4.25 -17.46 -3.78
CA GLU A 37 5.44 -18.30 -3.63
C GLU A 37 6.70 -17.50 -3.91
N ILE A 38 7.78 -17.86 -3.23
CA ILE A 38 9.12 -17.32 -3.49
C ILE A 38 9.82 -18.23 -4.47
N ILE A 39 10.19 -17.70 -5.64
CA ILE A 39 10.84 -18.47 -6.72
C ILE A 39 12.34 -18.57 -6.46
N ASP A 40 12.98 -17.42 -6.27
CA ASP A 40 14.41 -17.32 -5.96
C ASP A 40 14.69 -16.04 -5.14
N GLN A 41 15.96 -15.67 -4.99
CA GLN A 41 16.37 -14.50 -4.21
C GLN A 41 15.87 -13.17 -4.79
N SER A 42 15.59 -13.10 -6.09
CA SER A 42 15.21 -11.86 -6.79
C SER A 42 13.79 -11.86 -7.33
N ARG A 43 13.11 -13.01 -7.35
CA ARG A 43 11.80 -13.17 -7.97
C ARG A 43 10.80 -13.86 -7.05
N VAL A 44 9.56 -13.42 -7.12
CA VAL A 44 8.43 -14.01 -6.41
C VAL A 44 7.26 -14.21 -7.35
N LEU A 45 6.43 -15.21 -7.06
CA LEU A 45 5.16 -15.41 -7.75
C LEU A 45 4.10 -14.54 -7.08
N ILE A 46 3.51 -13.63 -7.84
CA ILE A 46 2.45 -12.75 -7.37
C ILE A 46 1.12 -13.07 -8.04
N ASP A 47 0.04 -12.83 -7.33
CA ASP A 47 -1.32 -12.96 -7.84
C ASP A 47 -2.22 -11.93 -7.16
N GLY A 48 -3.06 -11.27 -7.93
CA GLY A 48 -3.97 -10.25 -7.45
C GLY A 48 -5.32 -10.31 -8.17
N PRO A 49 -6.12 -11.37 -7.97
CA PRO A 49 -7.37 -11.55 -8.69
C PRO A 49 -8.39 -10.44 -8.40
N GLU A 50 -8.40 -9.92 -7.18
CA GLU A 50 -9.33 -8.84 -6.79
C GLU A 50 -8.92 -7.46 -7.34
N THR A 51 -7.64 -7.28 -7.65
CA THR A 51 -7.10 -6.01 -8.14
C THR A 51 -6.82 -6.01 -9.64
N GLY A 52 -6.97 -7.16 -10.29
CA GLY A 52 -6.72 -7.32 -11.72
C GLY A 52 -5.27 -7.55 -12.09
N VAL A 53 -4.42 -7.93 -11.14
CA VAL A 53 -3.04 -8.34 -11.42
C VAL A 53 -3.03 -9.81 -11.84
N PRO A 54 -2.56 -10.15 -13.06
CA PRO A 54 -2.47 -11.54 -13.49
C PRO A 54 -1.41 -12.29 -12.68
N ARG A 55 -1.62 -13.59 -12.51
CA ARG A 55 -0.66 -14.46 -11.84
C ARG A 55 0.62 -14.54 -12.66
N GLN A 56 1.72 -14.07 -12.11
CA GLN A 56 2.98 -13.95 -12.82
C GLN A 56 4.17 -13.93 -11.87
N SER A 57 5.35 -14.18 -12.39
CA SER A 57 6.58 -13.93 -11.66
C SER A 57 6.88 -12.43 -11.70
N ALA A 58 7.33 -11.88 -10.58
CA ALA A 58 7.72 -10.48 -10.48
C ALA A 58 9.11 -10.38 -9.87
N ASN A 59 9.91 -9.47 -10.40
CA ASN A 59 11.20 -9.12 -9.80
C ASN A 59 10.94 -8.28 -8.55
N LEU A 60 11.64 -8.58 -7.47
CA LEU A 60 11.52 -7.83 -6.21
C LEU A 60 11.86 -6.34 -6.35
N GLY A 61 12.68 -5.96 -7.34
CA GLY A 61 12.95 -4.56 -7.66
C GLY A 61 11.78 -3.81 -8.31
N HIS A 62 10.77 -4.54 -8.79
CA HIS A 62 9.57 -3.97 -9.44
C HIS A 62 8.37 -3.88 -8.51
N VAL A 63 8.49 -4.32 -7.27
CA VAL A 63 7.44 -4.29 -6.28
C VAL A 63 7.92 -3.63 -4.99
N VAL A 64 6.99 -3.13 -4.21
CA VAL A 64 7.23 -2.59 -2.88
C VAL A 64 6.46 -3.41 -1.87
N LEU A 65 7.12 -3.85 -0.82
CA LEU A 65 6.46 -4.56 0.28
C LEU A 65 5.58 -3.59 1.06
N THR A 66 4.36 -4.01 1.36
CA THR A 66 3.45 -3.28 2.24
C THR A 66 3.49 -3.88 3.64
N PRO A 67 3.04 -3.17 4.69
CA PRO A 67 2.95 -3.75 6.03
C PRO A 67 1.83 -4.77 6.20
N LEU A 68 1.01 -4.98 5.19
CA LEU A 68 -0.12 -5.90 5.24
C LEU A 68 0.30 -7.33 4.92
N THR A 69 -0.16 -8.26 5.73
CA THR A 69 0.02 -9.70 5.51
C THR A 69 -1.27 -10.43 5.84
N PHE A 70 -1.45 -11.58 5.24
CA PHE A 70 -2.54 -12.49 5.59
C PHE A 70 -2.10 -13.95 5.45
N ALA A 71 -2.79 -14.84 6.13
CA ALA A 71 -2.46 -16.26 6.11
C ALA A 71 -2.81 -16.86 4.74
N LEU A 72 -1.80 -17.25 3.98
CA LEU A 72 -1.93 -17.84 2.67
C LEU A 72 -1.04 -19.09 2.58
N PRO A 73 -1.58 -20.27 2.27
CA PRO A 73 -0.75 -21.45 2.02
C PRO A 73 0.14 -21.24 0.78
N ARG A 74 1.38 -21.71 0.85
CA ARG A 74 2.33 -21.62 -0.26
C ARG A 74 1.77 -22.30 -1.51
N GLY A 75 1.90 -21.68 -2.67
CA GLY A 75 1.43 -22.21 -3.94
C GLY A 75 -0.09 -22.24 -4.10
N SER A 76 -0.82 -21.45 -3.31
CA SER A 76 -2.29 -21.36 -3.41
C SER A 76 -2.76 -20.98 -4.80
N ARG A 77 -3.88 -21.57 -5.22
CA ARG A 77 -4.53 -21.22 -6.48
C ARG A 77 -5.17 -19.84 -6.41
N THR A 78 -5.40 -19.24 -7.57
CA THR A 78 -6.00 -17.89 -7.69
C THR A 78 -7.33 -17.76 -6.93
N SER A 79 -8.19 -18.77 -6.98
CA SER A 79 -9.47 -18.76 -6.24
C SER A 79 -9.27 -18.72 -4.73
N VAL A 80 -8.28 -19.44 -4.22
CA VAL A 80 -7.93 -19.43 -2.79
C VAL A 80 -7.37 -18.07 -2.39
N VAL A 81 -6.52 -17.48 -3.21
CA VAL A 81 -5.96 -16.14 -3.00
C VAL A 81 -7.10 -15.11 -2.90
N ALA A 82 -8.06 -15.15 -3.82
CA ALA A 82 -9.23 -14.28 -3.81
C ALA A 82 -10.04 -14.39 -2.52
N LYS A 83 -10.35 -15.60 -2.11
CA LYS A 83 -11.11 -15.86 -0.88
C LYS A 83 -10.38 -15.37 0.38
N LYS A 84 -9.09 -15.68 0.49
CA LYS A 84 -8.27 -15.27 1.63
C LYS A 84 -8.09 -13.75 1.69
N TRP A 85 -7.90 -13.12 0.54
CA TRP A 85 -7.81 -11.67 0.41
C TRP A 85 -9.07 -10.96 0.94
N THR A 86 -10.23 -11.41 0.48
CA THR A 86 -11.52 -10.86 0.91
C THR A 86 -11.77 -11.11 2.40
N SER A 87 -11.49 -12.32 2.87
CA SER A 87 -11.64 -12.71 4.28
C SER A 87 -10.76 -11.87 5.21
N ALA A 88 -9.55 -11.55 4.79
CA ALA A 88 -8.61 -10.74 5.57
C ALA A 88 -8.91 -9.23 5.52
N GLY A 89 -9.81 -8.79 4.63
CA GLY A 89 -10.14 -7.37 4.46
C GLY A 89 -8.95 -6.53 3.99
N VAL A 90 -8.10 -7.06 3.11
CA VAL A 90 -6.87 -6.40 2.65
C VAL A 90 -7.18 -5.08 1.96
N ALA A 91 -8.20 -5.05 1.09
CA ALA A 91 -8.60 -3.84 0.37
C ALA A 91 -8.99 -2.69 1.32
N GLU A 92 -9.75 -3.00 2.35
CA GLU A 92 -10.19 -2.03 3.37
C GLU A 92 -9.02 -1.51 4.22
N LYS A 93 -8.17 -2.42 4.65
CA LYS A 93 -6.96 -2.08 5.42
C LYS A 93 -6.01 -1.20 4.62
N TRP A 94 -5.83 -1.50 3.33
CA TRP A 94 -5.02 -0.68 2.45
C TRP A 94 -5.62 0.71 2.25
N ALA A 95 -6.92 0.80 1.95
CA ALA A 95 -7.61 2.08 1.76
C ALA A 95 -7.55 2.97 3.01
N ALA A 96 -7.55 2.38 4.21
CA ALA A 96 -7.43 3.10 5.47
C ALA A 96 -5.99 3.58 5.75
N SER A 97 -4.98 3.03 5.08
CA SER A 97 -3.59 3.38 5.31
C SER A 97 -3.25 4.79 4.80
N SER A 98 -2.31 5.45 5.45
CA SER A 98 -1.83 6.77 5.03
C SER A 98 -1.16 6.73 3.66
N TRP A 99 -0.53 5.62 3.32
CA TRP A 99 0.12 5.42 2.03
C TRP A 99 -0.88 5.45 0.86
N ALA A 100 -1.99 4.69 0.97
CA ALA A 100 -3.06 4.72 -0.02
C ALA A 100 -3.69 6.10 -0.16
N LYS A 101 -3.90 6.78 0.96
CA LYS A 101 -4.43 8.15 0.98
C LYS A 101 -3.52 9.15 0.27
N LYS A 102 -2.21 9.03 0.45
CA LYS A 102 -1.22 9.88 -0.24
C LYS A 102 -1.20 9.61 -1.74
N ILE A 103 -1.27 8.35 -2.16
CA ILE A 103 -1.34 7.99 -3.59
C ILE A 103 -2.60 8.59 -4.22
N ALA A 104 -3.76 8.39 -3.60
CA ALA A 104 -5.04 8.95 -4.08
C ALA A 104 -5.00 10.47 -4.15
N GLN A 105 -4.36 11.14 -3.19
CA GLN A 105 -4.20 12.58 -3.18
C GLN A 105 -3.34 13.08 -4.35
N ARG A 106 -2.24 12.38 -4.65
CA ARG A 106 -1.38 12.71 -5.80
C ARG A 106 -2.13 12.56 -7.12
N GLU A 107 -2.89 11.49 -7.27
CA GLU A 107 -3.71 11.25 -8.47
C GLU A 107 -4.75 12.34 -8.66
N ARG A 108 -5.45 12.74 -7.60
CA ARG A 108 -6.41 13.84 -7.64
C ARG A 108 -5.74 15.16 -8.02
N ARG A 109 -4.56 15.47 -7.47
CA ARG A 109 -3.81 16.68 -7.82
C ARG A 109 -3.38 16.69 -9.29
N ALA A 110 -2.94 15.54 -9.80
CA ALA A 110 -2.55 15.42 -11.21
C ALA A 110 -3.73 15.59 -12.17
N ALA A 111 -4.93 15.21 -11.75
CA ALA A 111 -6.16 15.30 -12.55
C ALA A 111 -6.87 16.67 -12.49
N LEU A 112 -6.41 17.58 -11.64
CA LEU A 112 -7.03 18.91 -11.49
C LEU A 112 -6.92 19.74 -12.76
N SER A 113 -8.04 20.39 -13.13
CA SER A 113 -8.06 21.42 -14.19
C SER A 113 -7.46 22.74 -13.67
N ASP A 114 -7.19 23.66 -14.59
CA ASP A 114 -6.64 24.98 -14.23
C ASP A 114 -7.57 25.76 -13.30
N PHE A 115 -8.86 25.75 -13.57
CA PHE A 115 -9.85 26.40 -12.72
C PHE A 115 -9.93 25.77 -11.33
N GLU A 116 -9.88 24.46 -11.24
CA GLU A 116 -9.86 23.75 -9.96
C GLU A 116 -8.60 24.07 -9.16
N ARG A 117 -7.46 24.21 -9.81
CA ARG A 117 -6.21 24.66 -9.16
C ARG A 117 -6.33 26.07 -8.59
N PHE A 118 -6.99 26.96 -9.32
CA PHE A 118 -7.30 28.30 -8.82
C PHE A 118 -8.18 28.25 -7.57
N GLN A 119 -9.22 27.42 -7.58
CA GLN A 119 -10.10 27.24 -6.40
C GLN A 119 -9.32 26.70 -5.20
N VAL A 120 -8.42 25.74 -5.42
CA VAL A 120 -7.55 25.20 -4.37
C VAL A 120 -6.64 26.29 -3.79
N MET A 121 -6.10 27.16 -4.63
CA MET A 121 -5.29 28.30 -4.20
C MET A 121 -6.08 29.24 -3.28
N VAL A 122 -7.30 29.58 -3.65
CA VAL A 122 -8.19 30.45 -2.86
C VAL A 122 -8.49 29.81 -1.50
N LEU A 123 -8.88 28.53 -1.49
CA LEU A 123 -9.15 27.80 -0.25
C LEU A 123 -7.92 27.69 0.65
N LYS A 124 -6.76 27.52 0.09
CA LYS A 124 -5.48 27.49 0.81
C LYS A 124 -5.18 28.82 1.49
N LYS A 125 -5.41 29.92 0.80
CA LYS A 125 -5.25 31.28 1.36
C LYS A 125 -6.21 31.52 2.52
N GLN A 126 -7.45 31.12 2.37
CA GLN A 126 -8.47 31.22 3.42
C GLN A 126 -8.09 30.41 4.66
N LYS A 127 -7.62 29.18 4.47
CA LYS A 127 -7.16 28.30 5.55
C LYS A 127 -5.97 28.91 6.28
N ARG A 128 -4.97 29.38 5.56
CA ARG A 128 -3.78 30.03 6.14
C ARG A 128 -4.14 31.29 6.93
N TYR A 129 -5.05 32.09 6.40
CA TYR A 129 -5.53 33.28 7.09
C TYR A 129 -6.23 32.94 8.41
N ALA A 130 -7.12 31.93 8.38
CA ALA A 130 -7.82 31.48 9.58
C ALA A 130 -6.86 30.97 10.66
N VAL A 131 -5.85 30.19 10.28
CA VAL A 131 -4.80 29.70 11.19
C VAL A 131 -3.99 30.85 11.76
N LYS A 132 -3.56 31.79 10.92
CA LYS A 132 -2.79 32.97 11.35
C LYS A 132 -3.57 33.83 12.33
N LYS A 133 -4.86 34.03 12.08
CA LYS A 133 -5.77 34.77 12.95
C LYS A 133 -5.95 34.06 14.30
N ALA A 134 -6.09 32.75 14.31
CA ALA A 134 -6.21 31.97 15.54
C ALA A 134 -4.93 32.01 16.36
N VAL A 135 -3.76 31.93 15.75
CA VAL A 135 -2.45 32.03 16.40
C VAL A 135 -2.25 33.43 16.99
N ALA A 136 -2.67 34.47 16.30
CA ALA A 136 -2.54 35.87 16.80
C ALA A 136 -3.43 36.16 18.02
N LYS A 137 -4.50 35.40 18.20
CA LYS A 137 -5.40 35.51 19.36
C LYS A 137 -4.96 34.71 20.58
N ALA A 138 -4.03 33.79 20.39
CA ALA A 138 -3.53 32.94 21.47
C ALA A 138 -2.48 33.63 22.34
#